data_92e79dc243ad95ce2005da25e20d8a17
#
_entry.id   92e79dc243ad95ce2005da25e20d8a17
#
_cell.length_a   1.000
_cell.length_b   1.000
_cell.length_c   1.000
_cell.angle_alpha   90.00
_cell.angle_beta   90.00
_cell.angle_gamma   90.00
#
_symmetry.space_group_name_H-M   'P 1'
#
loop_
_entity.id
_entity.type
_entity.pdbx_description
1 polymer ?
#
loop_
_entity_poly.entity_id
_entity_poly.type
_entity_poly.pdbx_seq_one_letter_code
_entity_poly.pdbx_strand_id
1 'polypeptide(L)'
;MLDEVYIEKLIKKKFPLKHSFFPTGIGDDAAIVKTNSNKLVISCDSQVEGVHFDLDYFTPEEIAFRSVSVALSDLSAMGAKPKFFSNSLFIPKNINASFLNKLFNGFKKVCKFYNIYLLGGNVSKSKSLILDLTVIGEVVGKSYKERLNSKKNDFIYVSGNIGDASRGLNILKNKRTFSSPEKRLISKYKSPKAKVDLGIFLGQLKDVTSMIDITDGLALDLGRLIGPKTGGKGATIVWEDIPKSINHTESLSSKKLMKSVLNGGDDYELLFTVKNSKVANFEKLCKKNNFKVYRIGFVNSLGHLSLVKGGKVSNLEANGFIHKF
;
A
#
# COMPACT_ATOMS: atom_id res chain seq x y z
N MET A 1 -29.11 -20.08 -9.13
CA MET A 1 -29.31 -19.16 -7.99
C MET A 1 -27.90 -18.75 -7.51
N LEU A 2 -27.71 -17.50 -7.21
CA LEU A 2 -26.44 -17.03 -6.62
C LEU A 2 -26.53 -17.28 -5.11
N ASP A 3 -25.83 -18.29 -4.65
CA ASP A 3 -25.78 -18.72 -3.25
C ASP A 3 -24.35 -19.09 -2.85
N GLU A 4 -24.15 -19.45 -1.61
CA GLU A 4 -22.85 -19.84 -1.06
C GLU A 4 -22.27 -21.05 -1.81
N VAL A 5 -23.10 -22.02 -2.17
CA VAL A 5 -22.68 -23.22 -2.92
C VAL A 5 -22.15 -22.86 -4.30
N TYR A 6 -22.77 -21.88 -4.98
CA TYR A 6 -22.27 -21.39 -6.27
C TYR A 6 -20.88 -20.74 -6.11
N ILE A 7 -20.72 -19.91 -5.08
CA ILE A 7 -19.45 -19.20 -4.83
C ILE A 7 -18.33 -20.18 -4.50
N GLU A 8 -18.59 -21.15 -3.63
CA GLU A 8 -17.64 -22.21 -3.30
C GLU A 8 -17.20 -23.00 -4.55
N LYS A 9 -18.14 -23.41 -5.41
CA LYS A 9 -17.83 -24.08 -6.69
C LYS A 9 -16.98 -23.19 -7.60
N LEU A 10 -17.28 -21.89 -7.67
CA LEU A 10 -16.53 -20.93 -8.48
C LEU A 10 -15.10 -20.78 -7.99
N ILE A 11 -14.89 -20.67 -6.68
CA ILE A 11 -13.57 -20.58 -6.05
C ILE A 11 -12.77 -21.87 -6.30
N LYS A 12 -13.37 -23.04 -6.00
CA LYS A 12 -12.73 -24.36 -6.24
C LYS A 12 -12.30 -24.57 -7.69
N LYS A 13 -13.03 -24.01 -8.64
CA LYS A 13 -12.68 -24.06 -10.08
C LYS A 13 -11.49 -23.17 -10.45
N LYS A 14 -11.28 -22.07 -9.72
CA LYS A 14 -10.31 -21.04 -10.10
C LYS A 14 -8.98 -21.12 -9.35
N PHE A 15 -8.98 -21.71 -8.17
CA PHE A 15 -7.82 -21.73 -7.28
C PHE A 15 -7.42 -23.17 -6.90
N PRO A 16 -6.13 -23.42 -6.68
CA PRO A 16 -5.68 -24.74 -6.24
C PRO A 16 -6.19 -25.03 -4.83
N LEU A 17 -6.72 -26.24 -4.63
CA LEU A 17 -7.23 -26.69 -3.34
C LEU A 17 -6.10 -27.16 -2.41
N LYS A 18 -4.99 -27.61 -2.99
CA LYS A 18 -3.77 -28.08 -2.31
C LYS A 18 -2.53 -27.64 -3.05
N HIS A 19 -1.44 -27.43 -2.33
CA HIS A 19 -0.14 -27.09 -2.89
C HIS A 19 0.96 -27.56 -1.94
N SER A 20 2.21 -27.61 -2.40
CA SER A 20 3.36 -27.97 -1.53
C SER A 20 3.50 -27.07 -0.30
N PHE A 21 3.09 -25.79 -0.41
CA PHE A 21 3.09 -24.82 0.69
C PHE A 21 1.84 -24.86 1.56
N PHE A 22 0.74 -25.42 1.08
CA PHE A 22 -0.51 -25.60 1.86
C PHE A 22 -1.14 -26.95 1.49
N PRO A 23 -0.82 -28.01 2.24
CA PRO A 23 -1.35 -29.36 1.99
C PRO A 23 -2.87 -29.45 2.18
N THR A 24 -3.47 -28.51 2.90
CA THR A 24 -4.91 -28.34 3.06
C THR A 24 -5.25 -26.86 2.87
N GLY A 25 -6.31 -26.56 2.13
CA GLY A 25 -6.75 -25.21 1.83
C GLY A 25 -8.25 -25.15 1.55
N ILE A 26 -8.64 -24.48 0.46
CA ILE A 26 -10.04 -24.26 0.09
C ILE A 26 -10.83 -25.58 0.06
N GLY A 27 -11.94 -25.62 0.81
CA GLY A 27 -12.84 -26.78 0.88
C GLY A 27 -12.68 -27.64 2.14
N ASP A 28 -11.87 -27.19 3.09
CA ASP A 28 -11.79 -27.74 4.44
C ASP A 28 -12.06 -26.61 5.45
N ASP A 29 -12.23 -26.94 6.74
CA ASP A 29 -12.57 -25.97 7.80
C ASP A 29 -11.48 -24.92 8.00
N ALA A 30 -10.21 -25.29 7.74
CA ALA A 30 -9.07 -24.39 7.81
C ALA A 30 -7.96 -24.78 6.84
N ALA A 31 -7.10 -23.82 6.52
CA ALA A 31 -5.90 -24.06 5.75
C ALA A 31 -4.72 -24.46 6.66
N ILE A 32 -3.95 -25.46 6.25
CA ILE A 32 -2.66 -25.79 6.85
C ILE A 32 -1.58 -25.23 5.95
N VAL A 33 -0.71 -24.38 6.48
CA VAL A 33 0.40 -23.76 5.73
C VAL A 33 1.76 -24.27 6.24
N LYS A 34 2.68 -24.49 5.32
CA LYS A 34 4.10 -24.75 5.61
C LYS A 34 4.88 -23.45 5.49
N THR A 35 5.70 -23.15 6.47
CA THR A 35 6.54 -21.95 6.50
C THR A 35 8.02 -22.33 6.45
N ASN A 36 8.83 -21.48 5.80
CA ASN A 36 10.29 -21.62 5.76
C ASN A 36 10.98 -20.66 6.75
N SER A 37 10.20 -19.82 7.42
CA SER A 37 10.66 -18.83 8.39
C SER A 37 10.03 -19.08 9.75
N ASN A 38 10.78 -18.84 10.81
CA ASN A 38 10.25 -18.83 12.18
C ASN A 38 9.53 -17.54 12.54
N LYS A 39 9.44 -16.56 11.63
CA LYS A 39 8.73 -15.29 11.81
C LYS A 39 7.77 -15.06 10.65
N LEU A 40 6.51 -14.94 10.99
CA LEU A 40 5.45 -14.52 10.08
C LEU A 40 5.11 -13.07 10.31
N VAL A 41 4.75 -12.39 9.23
CA VAL A 41 4.16 -11.05 9.27
C VAL A 41 2.72 -11.20 8.81
N ILE A 42 1.79 -10.72 9.60
CA ILE A 42 0.35 -10.83 9.36
C ILE A 42 -0.25 -9.44 9.46
N SER A 43 -1.08 -9.07 8.49
CA SER A 43 -1.89 -7.84 8.51
C SER A 43 -3.30 -8.12 8.04
N CYS A 44 -4.25 -7.29 8.46
CA CYS A 44 -5.62 -7.28 7.99
C CYS A 44 -5.96 -5.91 7.41
N ASP A 45 -6.64 -5.91 6.27
CA ASP A 45 -7.10 -4.68 5.62
C ASP A 45 -8.47 -4.91 4.95
N SER A 46 -9.39 -3.98 5.18
CA SER A 46 -10.75 -4.05 4.64
C SER A 46 -10.96 -3.02 3.53
N GLN A 47 -11.51 -3.46 2.41
CA GLN A 47 -11.95 -2.59 1.32
C GLN A 47 -13.46 -2.55 1.26
N VAL A 48 -14.04 -1.37 1.50
CA VAL A 48 -15.49 -1.13 1.65
C VAL A 48 -15.98 -0.26 0.51
N GLU A 49 -17.04 -0.70 -0.17
CA GLU A 49 -17.77 0.08 -1.17
C GLU A 49 -18.27 1.41 -0.57
N GLY A 50 -18.10 2.49 -1.33
CA GLY A 50 -18.43 3.86 -0.89
C GLY A 50 -17.36 4.52 -0.01
N VAL A 51 -16.37 3.77 0.50
CA VAL A 51 -15.25 4.29 1.30
C VAL A 51 -13.94 4.19 0.51
N HIS A 52 -13.55 2.99 0.12
CA HIS A 52 -12.25 2.71 -0.51
C HIS A 52 -12.34 2.55 -2.03
N PHE A 53 -13.49 2.16 -2.55
CA PHE A 53 -13.81 2.05 -3.96
C PHE A 53 -15.28 2.34 -4.22
N ASP A 54 -15.65 2.53 -5.48
CA ASP A 54 -17.03 2.78 -5.89
C ASP A 54 -17.29 1.96 -7.17
N LEU A 55 -18.47 1.29 -7.22
CA LEU A 55 -18.86 0.46 -8.35
C LEU A 55 -19.09 1.25 -9.64
N ASP A 56 -19.31 2.57 -9.55
CA ASP A 56 -19.52 3.44 -10.71
C ASP A 56 -18.26 3.60 -11.58
N TYR A 57 -17.08 3.42 -11.02
CA TYR A 57 -15.84 3.58 -11.77
C TYR A 57 -14.79 2.50 -11.55
N PHE A 58 -15.06 1.48 -10.73
CA PHE A 58 -14.20 0.31 -10.62
C PHE A 58 -14.80 -0.90 -11.35
N THR A 59 -13.99 -1.62 -12.08
CA THR A 59 -14.33 -2.97 -12.53
C THR A 59 -14.14 -3.98 -11.39
N PRO A 60 -14.84 -5.11 -11.39
CA PRO A 60 -14.63 -6.15 -10.37
C PRO A 60 -13.18 -6.65 -10.29
N GLU A 61 -12.49 -6.74 -11.43
CA GLU A 61 -11.09 -7.13 -11.49
C GLU A 61 -10.16 -6.09 -10.82
N GLU A 62 -10.44 -4.81 -10.99
CA GLU A 62 -9.69 -3.73 -10.35
C GLU A 62 -9.92 -3.72 -8.83
N ILE A 63 -11.16 -3.97 -8.38
CA ILE A 63 -11.48 -4.09 -6.94
C ILE A 63 -10.64 -5.20 -6.32
N ALA A 64 -10.65 -6.41 -6.91
CA ALA A 64 -9.87 -7.54 -6.39
C ALA A 64 -8.36 -7.25 -6.39
N PHE A 65 -7.84 -6.69 -7.49
CA PHE A 65 -6.41 -6.37 -7.58
C PHE A 65 -5.99 -5.32 -6.55
N ARG A 66 -6.76 -4.22 -6.45
CA ARG A 66 -6.52 -3.17 -5.46
C ARG A 66 -6.57 -3.74 -4.05
N SER A 67 -7.63 -4.46 -3.70
CA SER A 67 -7.83 -4.96 -2.33
C SER A 67 -6.63 -5.79 -1.84
N VAL A 68 -6.13 -6.71 -2.66
CA VAL A 68 -4.96 -7.50 -2.29
C VAL A 68 -3.68 -6.65 -2.29
N SER A 69 -3.49 -5.79 -3.31
CA SER A 69 -2.28 -4.96 -3.40
C SER A 69 -2.11 -4.03 -2.20
N VAL A 70 -3.19 -3.41 -1.73
CA VAL A 70 -3.12 -2.50 -0.58
C VAL A 70 -2.78 -3.24 0.70
N ALA A 71 -3.41 -4.38 0.96
CA ALA A 71 -3.08 -5.21 2.12
C ALA A 71 -1.61 -5.71 2.09
N LEU A 72 -1.08 -6.04 0.89
CA LEU A 72 0.33 -6.44 0.75
C LEU A 72 1.31 -5.29 0.97
N SER A 73 0.87 -4.05 0.94
CA SER A 73 1.71 -2.88 1.23
C SER A 73 2.25 -2.91 2.65
N ASP A 74 1.45 -3.32 3.62
CA ASP A 74 1.87 -3.52 5.02
C ASP A 74 3.02 -4.53 5.12
N LEU A 75 2.91 -5.67 4.42
CA LEU A 75 3.97 -6.66 4.41
C LEU A 75 5.25 -6.11 3.77
N SER A 76 5.09 -5.28 2.73
CA SER A 76 6.22 -4.60 2.07
C SER A 76 6.89 -3.61 3.02
N ALA A 77 6.11 -2.85 3.82
CA ALA A 77 6.61 -1.93 4.82
C ALA A 77 7.38 -2.63 5.96
N MET A 78 7.05 -3.90 6.23
CA MET A 78 7.78 -4.74 7.19
C MET A 78 8.99 -5.46 6.57
N GLY A 79 9.20 -5.37 5.24
CA GLY A 79 10.26 -6.09 4.54
C GLY A 79 10.01 -7.59 4.40
N ALA A 80 8.76 -8.02 4.50
CA ALA A 80 8.35 -9.42 4.41
C ALA A 80 8.02 -9.83 2.98
N LYS A 81 8.21 -11.11 2.67
CA LYS A 81 7.81 -11.72 1.40
C LYS A 81 6.38 -12.26 1.53
N PRO A 82 5.40 -11.68 0.83
CA PRO A 82 4.04 -12.19 0.82
C PRO A 82 3.98 -13.65 0.36
N LYS A 83 3.07 -14.43 0.94
CA LYS A 83 2.85 -15.83 0.60
C LYS A 83 1.39 -16.16 0.39
N PHE A 84 0.54 -15.71 1.32
CA PHE A 84 -0.84 -16.12 1.38
C PHE A 84 -1.76 -14.97 1.71
N PHE A 85 -3.03 -15.12 1.36
CA PHE A 85 -4.11 -14.32 1.91
C PHE A 85 -5.38 -15.15 2.07
N SER A 86 -6.24 -14.74 2.98
CA SER A 86 -7.65 -15.13 3.07
C SER A 86 -8.53 -13.91 2.84
N ASN A 87 -9.78 -14.12 2.43
CA ASN A 87 -10.71 -13.02 2.17
C ASN A 87 -12.10 -13.34 2.71
N SER A 88 -12.58 -12.56 3.68
CA SER A 88 -14.01 -12.55 4.02
C SER A 88 -14.74 -11.63 3.07
N LEU A 89 -15.61 -12.19 2.25
CA LEU A 89 -16.36 -11.50 1.20
C LEU A 89 -17.81 -11.27 1.62
N PHE A 90 -18.19 -10.00 1.75
CA PHE A 90 -19.55 -9.61 2.10
C PHE A 90 -20.25 -9.06 0.85
N ILE A 91 -21.38 -9.68 0.46
CA ILE A 91 -21.98 -9.48 -0.84
C ILE A 91 -23.37 -8.86 -0.71
N PRO A 92 -23.64 -7.70 -1.33
CA PRO A 92 -24.97 -7.12 -1.41
C PRO A 92 -25.83 -7.81 -2.49
N LYS A 93 -27.15 -7.64 -2.38
CA LYS A 93 -28.14 -8.31 -3.26
C LYS A 93 -28.02 -7.95 -4.75
N ASN A 94 -27.48 -6.78 -5.09
CA ASN A 94 -27.34 -6.28 -6.46
C ASN A 94 -26.13 -6.89 -7.22
N ILE A 95 -25.28 -7.66 -6.55
CA ILE A 95 -24.14 -8.35 -7.18
C ILE A 95 -24.63 -9.64 -7.84
N ASN A 96 -24.30 -9.80 -9.12
CA ASN A 96 -24.66 -10.99 -9.91
C ASN A 96 -23.47 -11.94 -10.13
N ALA A 97 -23.77 -13.10 -10.71
CA ALA A 97 -22.77 -14.14 -11.00
C ALA A 97 -21.65 -13.66 -11.95
N SER A 98 -21.97 -12.81 -12.94
CA SER A 98 -20.99 -12.25 -13.87
C SER A 98 -19.98 -11.36 -13.13
N PHE A 99 -20.46 -10.51 -12.22
CA PHE A 99 -19.60 -9.68 -11.38
C PHE A 99 -18.64 -10.53 -10.54
N LEU A 100 -19.15 -11.54 -9.82
CA LEU A 100 -18.31 -12.43 -9.00
C LEU A 100 -17.28 -13.19 -9.84
N ASN A 101 -17.67 -13.65 -11.02
CA ASN A 101 -16.74 -14.31 -11.92
C ASN A 101 -15.57 -13.39 -12.31
N LYS A 102 -15.84 -12.12 -12.61
CA LYS A 102 -14.82 -11.10 -12.90
C LYS A 102 -13.99 -10.76 -11.66
N LEU A 103 -14.60 -10.63 -10.47
CA LEU A 103 -13.91 -10.39 -9.21
C LEU A 103 -12.87 -11.49 -8.94
N PHE A 104 -13.27 -12.76 -9.06
CA PHE A 104 -12.37 -13.90 -8.88
C PHE A 104 -11.32 -14.03 -9.99
N ASN A 105 -11.58 -13.53 -11.20
CA ASN A 105 -10.52 -13.38 -12.21
C ASN A 105 -9.49 -12.33 -11.79
N GLY A 106 -9.93 -11.24 -11.17
CA GLY A 106 -9.05 -10.24 -10.57
C GLY A 106 -8.15 -10.82 -9.47
N PHE A 107 -8.73 -11.63 -8.55
CA PHE A 107 -7.93 -12.36 -7.55
C PHE A 107 -6.92 -13.30 -8.19
N LYS A 108 -7.29 -14.03 -9.24
CA LYS A 108 -6.35 -14.89 -9.98
C LYS A 108 -5.19 -14.09 -10.59
N LYS A 109 -5.48 -12.91 -11.16
CA LYS A 109 -4.46 -12.02 -11.72
C LYS A 109 -3.48 -11.53 -10.66
N VAL A 110 -3.96 -11.08 -9.50
CA VAL A 110 -3.10 -10.57 -8.43
C VAL A 110 -2.29 -11.69 -7.76
N CYS A 111 -2.87 -12.88 -7.60
CA CYS A 111 -2.14 -14.07 -7.16
C CYS A 111 -0.93 -14.37 -8.07
N LYS A 112 -1.15 -14.34 -9.39
CA LYS A 112 -0.06 -14.53 -10.37
C LYS A 112 0.95 -13.39 -10.31
N PHE A 113 0.50 -12.14 -10.17
CA PHE A 113 1.37 -10.95 -10.19
C PHE A 113 2.35 -10.94 -9.02
N TYR A 114 1.88 -11.27 -7.80
CA TYR A 114 2.70 -11.27 -6.58
C TYR A 114 3.23 -12.66 -6.20
N ASN A 115 2.89 -13.70 -6.96
CA ASN A 115 3.21 -15.10 -6.65
C ASN A 115 2.75 -15.51 -5.24
N ILE A 116 1.48 -15.29 -4.95
CA ILE A 116 0.81 -15.58 -3.67
C ILE A 116 -0.43 -16.46 -3.90
N TYR A 117 -0.94 -17.03 -2.83
CA TYR A 117 -2.07 -17.95 -2.88
C TYR A 117 -3.23 -17.50 -2.00
N LEU A 118 -4.44 -17.66 -2.51
CA LEU A 118 -5.68 -17.58 -1.73
C LEU A 118 -5.85 -18.89 -0.95
N LEU A 119 -5.89 -18.81 0.37
CA LEU A 119 -6.05 -19.99 1.25
C LEU A 119 -7.51 -20.36 1.47
N GLY A 120 -8.41 -19.40 1.40
CA GLY A 120 -9.81 -19.55 1.73
C GLY A 120 -10.40 -18.21 2.17
N GLY A 121 -11.45 -18.28 2.96
CA GLY A 121 -12.13 -17.11 3.49
C GLY A 121 -13.54 -17.43 3.93
N ASN A 122 -14.36 -16.40 4.04
CA ASN A 122 -15.78 -16.53 4.39
C ASN A 122 -16.63 -15.81 3.35
N VAL A 123 -17.90 -16.19 3.23
CA VAL A 123 -18.88 -15.48 2.39
C VAL A 123 -20.11 -15.17 3.23
N SER A 124 -20.52 -13.91 3.23
CA SER A 124 -21.69 -13.44 3.96
C SER A 124 -22.49 -12.42 3.17
N LYS A 125 -23.76 -12.30 3.47
CA LYS A 125 -24.63 -11.27 2.94
C LYS A 125 -24.42 -9.94 3.66
N SER A 126 -24.46 -8.83 2.93
CA SER A 126 -24.36 -7.47 3.51
C SER A 126 -25.19 -6.45 2.74
N LYS A 127 -25.12 -5.18 3.15
CA LYS A 127 -25.73 -4.05 2.44
C LYS A 127 -24.83 -3.46 1.35
N SER A 128 -23.50 -3.58 1.50
CA SER A 128 -22.49 -3.11 0.56
C SER A 128 -21.45 -4.19 0.30
N LEU A 129 -20.72 -4.08 -0.79
CA LEU A 129 -19.62 -4.99 -1.11
C LEU A 129 -18.42 -4.67 -0.20
N ILE A 130 -17.98 -5.67 0.56
CA ILE A 130 -16.82 -5.56 1.44
C ILE A 130 -15.90 -6.74 1.20
N LEU A 131 -14.63 -6.45 1.08
CA LEU A 131 -13.55 -7.44 1.02
C LEU A 131 -12.65 -7.20 2.23
N ASP A 132 -12.64 -8.16 3.15
CA ASP A 132 -11.80 -8.11 4.35
C ASP A 132 -10.71 -9.17 4.22
N LEU A 133 -9.47 -8.70 4.08
CA LEU A 133 -8.33 -9.53 3.73
C LEU A 133 -7.38 -9.69 4.91
N THR A 134 -7.01 -10.92 5.19
CA THR A 134 -5.86 -11.24 6.03
C THR A 134 -4.72 -11.69 5.13
N VAL A 135 -3.60 -10.98 5.15
CA VAL A 135 -2.40 -11.28 4.38
C VAL A 135 -1.29 -11.82 5.28
N ILE A 136 -0.57 -12.81 4.76
CA ILE A 136 0.48 -13.51 5.50
C ILE A 136 1.75 -13.54 4.66
N GLY A 137 2.85 -13.11 5.25
CA GLY A 137 4.19 -13.14 4.65
C GLY A 137 5.23 -13.69 5.59
N GLU A 138 6.40 -13.97 5.07
CA GLU A 138 7.56 -14.47 5.78
C GLU A 138 8.66 -13.43 5.83
N VAL A 139 9.31 -13.30 6.99
CA VAL A 139 10.55 -12.52 7.08
C VAL A 139 11.64 -13.20 6.25
N VAL A 140 12.26 -12.44 5.34
CA VAL A 140 13.39 -12.92 4.53
C VAL A 140 14.70 -12.69 5.30
N GLY A 141 15.47 -13.73 5.52
CA GLY A 141 16.69 -13.65 6.31
C GLY A 141 16.40 -13.49 7.81
N LYS A 142 17.09 -12.54 8.48
CA LYS A 142 17.02 -12.39 9.94
C LYS A 142 16.36 -11.07 10.39
N SER A 143 16.14 -10.12 9.49
CA SER A 143 15.69 -8.76 9.84
C SER A 143 14.39 -8.37 9.14
N TYR A 144 13.61 -7.59 9.82
CA TYR A 144 12.42 -6.90 9.36
C TYR A 144 12.52 -5.43 9.77
N LYS A 145 11.59 -4.59 9.31
CA LYS A 145 11.56 -3.16 9.63
C LYS A 145 10.37 -2.83 10.49
N GLU A 146 10.59 -1.87 11.38
CA GLU A 146 9.56 -1.32 12.26
C GLU A 146 9.53 0.19 12.09
N ARG A 147 8.43 0.79 12.50
CA ARG A 147 8.33 2.24 12.72
C ARG A 147 9.17 2.61 13.95
N LEU A 148 9.41 3.90 14.16
CA LEU A 148 9.99 4.49 15.39
C LEU A 148 11.47 4.23 15.64
N ASN A 149 12.14 3.43 14.82
CA ASN A 149 13.57 3.13 14.97
C ASN A 149 14.50 4.16 14.30
N SER A 150 13.93 5.21 13.69
CA SER A 150 14.68 6.34 13.11
C SER A 150 15.52 7.05 14.17
N LYS A 151 16.69 7.53 13.75
CA LYS A 151 17.62 8.26 14.61
C LYS A 151 17.83 9.68 14.08
N LYS A 152 18.23 10.59 14.96
CA LYS A 152 18.64 11.94 14.57
C LYS A 152 19.67 11.89 13.43
N ASN A 153 19.50 12.75 12.45
CA ASN A 153 20.31 12.87 11.24
C ASN A 153 20.15 11.72 10.23
N ASP A 154 19.27 10.73 10.45
CA ASP A 154 18.91 9.80 9.40
C ASP A 154 18.24 10.55 8.25
N PHE A 155 18.56 10.17 7.01
CA PHE A 155 17.88 10.73 5.84
C PHE A 155 16.57 9.99 5.55
N ILE A 156 15.60 10.76 5.10
CA ILE A 156 14.24 10.28 4.79
C ILE A 156 14.12 10.09 3.28
N TYR A 157 13.57 8.93 2.88
CA TYR A 157 13.40 8.54 1.49
C TYR A 157 11.96 8.09 1.22
N VAL A 158 11.54 8.23 -0.05
CA VAL A 158 10.31 7.61 -0.58
C VAL A 158 10.63 6.78 -1.83
N SER A 159 9.82 5.78 -2.11
CA SER A 159 10.03 4.83 -3.21
C SER A 159 9.49 5.28 -4.56
N GLY A 160 8.72 6.35 -4.62
CA GLY A 160 8.10 6.83 -5.87
C GLY A 160 7.31 8.11 -5.70
N ASN A 161 6.54 8.46 -6.72
CA ASN A 161 5.76 9.69 -6.76
C ASN A 161 4.66 9.70 -5.70
N ILE A 162 4.50 10.85 -5.05
CA ILE A 162 3.56 11.07 -3.96
C ILE A 162 2.42 11.99 -4.42
N GLY A 163 1.20 11.68 -3.97
CA GLY A 163 -0.02 12.44 -4.27
C GLY A 163 -0.65 12.11 -5.63
N ASP A 164 -0.09 11.16 -6.37
CA ASP A 164 -0.61 10.76 -7.68
C ASP A 164 -1.96 10.03 -7.56
N ALA A 165 -2.15 9.19 -6.56
CA ALA A 165 -3.39 8.45 -6.34
C ALA A 165 -4.54 9.39 -5.92
N SER A 166 -4.31 10.28 -4.98
CA SER A 166 -5.27 11.30 -4.55
C SER A 166 -5.73 12.20 -5.72
N ARG A 167 -4.81 12.57 -6.60
CA ARG A 167 -5.12 13.33 -7.83
C ARG A 167 -5.94 12.49 -8.80
N GLY A 168 -5.60 11.21 -8.98
CA GLY A 168 -6.35 10.26 -9.81
C GLY A 168 -7.80 10.12 -9.35
N LEU A 169 -8.03 9.98 -8.04
CA LEU A 169 -9.37 9.95 -7.45
C LEU A 169 -10.13 11.26 -7.73
N ASN A 170 -9.48 12.41 -7.54
CA ASN A 170 -10.11 13.70 -7.82
C ASN A 170 -10.53 13.86 -9.30
N ILE A 171 -9.71 13.36 -10.23
CA ILE A 171 -10.05 13.35 -11.66
C ILE A 171 -11.26 12.45 -11.92
N LEU A 172 -11.28 11.23 -11.38
CA LEU A 172 -12.42 10.29 -11.52
C LEU A 172 -13.73 10.90 -11.05
N LYS A 173 -13.73 11.61 -9.91
CA LYS A 173 -14.93 12.23 -9.35
C LYS A 173 -15.46 13.41 -10.18
N ASN A 174 -14.59 14.11 -10.91
CA ASN A 174 -14.94 15.40 -11.55
C ASN A 174 -14.97 15.38 -13.08
N LYS A 175 -14.57 14.27 -13.73
CA LYS A 175 -14.51 14.14 -15.18
C LYS A 175 -15.08 12.82 -15.67
N ARG A 176 -15.48 12.77 -16.95
CA ARG A 176 -15.98 11.55 -17.61
C ARG A 176 -15.04 11.06 -18.74
N THR A 177 -14.20 11.95 -19.25
CA THR A 177 -13.19 11.64 -20.28
C THR A 177 -11.81 12.01 -19.78
N PHE A 178 -10.80 11.21 -20.11
CA PHE A 178 -9.47 11.32 -19.53
C PHE A 178 -8.37 11.34 -20.59
N SER A 179 -7.45 12.29 -20.48
CA SER A 179 -6.20 12.33 -21.24
C SER A 179 -5.24 11.21 -20.79
N SER A 180 -4.20 10.92 -21.61
CA SER A 180 -3.21 9.90 -21.24
C SER A 180 -2.48 10.17 -19.92
N PRO A 181 -2.07 11.41 -19.57
CA PRO A 181 -1.53 11.70 -18.24
C PRO A 181 -2.52 11.44 -17.11
N GLU A 182 -3.80 11.82 -17.28
CA GLU A 182 -4.84 11.58 -16.29
C GLU A 182 -5.11 10.10 -16.06
N LYS A 183 -5.15 9.30 -17.13
CA LYS A 183 -5.27 7.84 -17.02
C LYS A 183 -4.14 7.22 -16.19
N ARG A 184 -2.92 7.76 -16.26
CA ARG A 184 -1.81 7.29 -15.41
C ARG A 184 -2.05 7.59 -13.93
N LEU A 185 -2.53 8.78 -13.59
CA LEU A 185 -2.90 9.14 -12.20
C LEU A 185 -4.06 8.28 -11.70
N ILE A 186 -5.10 8.10 -12.52
CA ILE A 186 -6.24 7.22 -12.22
C ILE A 186 -5.78 5.78 -11.97
N SER A 187 -4.86 5.27 -12.78
CA SER A 187 -4.30 3.92 -12.59
C SER A 187 -3.56 3.77 -11.26
N LYS A 188 -2.91 4.83 -10.76
CA LYS A 188 -2.27 4.81 -9.42
C LYS A 188 -3.29 4.60 -8.33
N TYR A 189 -4.46 5.24 -8.41
CA TYR A 189 -5.54 5.05 -7.45
C TYR A 189 -6.24 3.70 -7.60
N LYS A 190 -6.62 3.32 -8.85
CA LYS A 190 -7.42 2.11 -9.09
C LYS A 190 -6.64 0.81 -8.97
N SER A 191 -5.37 0.83 -9.28
CA SER A 191 -4.51 -0.37 -9.33
C SER A 191 -3.14 -0.07 -8.71
N PRO A 192 -3.09 0.31 -7.43
CA PRO A 192 -1.83 0.51 -6.74
C PRO A 192 -1.01 -0.77 -6.74
N LYS A 193 0.31 -0.64 -6.66
CA LYS A 193 1.21 -1.79 -6.63
C LYS A 193 2.05 -1.73 -5.38
N ALA A 194 1.85 -2.69 -4.47
CA ALA A 194 2.71 -2.86 -3.30
C ALA A 194 4.19 -3.01 -3.72
N LYS A 195 5.08 -2.38 -3.00
CA LYS A 195 6.52 -2.34 -3.30
C LYS A 195 7.26 -3.57 -2.72
N VAL A 196 6.73 -4.77 -3.01
CA VAL A 196 7.19 -6.02 -2.39
C VAL A 196 8.69 -6.23 -2.56
N ASP A 197 9.21 -6.18 -3.79
CA ASP A 197 10.63 -6.46 -4.04
C ASP A 197 11.55 -5.42 -3.38
N LEU A 198 11.16 -4.14 -3.43
CA LEU A 198 11.89 -3.08 -2.75
C LEU A 198 11.79 -3.25 -1.22
N GLY A 199 10.61 -3.57 -0.69
CA GLY A 199 10.40 -3.81 0.73
C GLY A 199 11.30 -4.92 1.26
N ILE A 200 11.35 -6.07 0.57
CA ILE A 200 12.24 -7.19 0.90
C ILE A 200 13.71 -6.75 0.87
N PHE A 201 14.12 -6.04 -0.17
CA PHE A 201 15.49 -5.51 -0.28
C PHE A 201 15.84 -4.58 0.89
N LEU A 202 15.00 -3.59 1.17
CA LEU A 202 15.19 -2.65 2.28
C LEU A 202 15.16 -3.37 3.65
N GLY A 203 14.30 -4.37 3.77
CA GLY A 203 14.17 -5.21 4.97
C GLY A 203 15.50 -5.83 5.41
N GLN A 204 16.33 -6.25 4.47
CA GLN A 204 17.62 -6.89 4.72
C GLN A 204 18.75 -5.92 5.02
N LEU A 205 18.62 -4.62 4.68
CA LEU A 205 19.67 -3.62 4.86
C LEU A 205 19.70 -3.10 6.31
N LYS A 206 20.78 -3.36 7.05
CA LYS A 206 20.97 -2.85 8.42
C LYS A 206 21.04 -1.32 8.51
N ASP A 207 21.28 -0.66 7.39
CA ASP A 207 21.40 0.80 7.29
C ASP A 207 20.07 1.51 7.10
N VAL A 208 19.03 0.79 6.71
CA VAL A 208 17.64 1.23 6.77
C VAL A 208 17.14 1.06 8.21
N THR A 209 16.79 2.16 8.87
CA THR A 209 16.52 2.20 10.31
C THR A 209 15.05 2.05 10.64
N SER A 210 14.14 2.64 9.87
CA SER A 210 12.70 2.46 10.01
C SER A 210 12.00 2.54 8.65
N MET A 211 10.78 1.97 8.58
CA MET A 211 10.00 1.92 7.35
C MET A 211 8.49 1.87 7.68
N ILE A 212 7.70 2.50 6.81
CA ILE A 212 6.24 2.49 6.76
C ILE A 212 5.81 2.64 5.29
N ASP A 213 4.61 2.26 4.92
CA ASP A 213 4.01 2.66 3.65
C ASP A 213 3.21 3.96 3.79
N ILE A 214 2.93 4.62 2.66
CA ILE A 214 2.16 5.86 2.61
C ILE A 214 0.74 5.52 2.18
N THR A 215 -0.16 5.45 3.16
CA THR A 215 -1.56 5.09 3.00
C THR A 215 -2.50 6.26 3.23
N ASP A 216 -2.25 7.04 4.28
CA ASP A 216 -3.13 8.13 4.72
C ASP A 216 -2.62 9.52 4.33
N GLY A 217 -1.41 9.58 3.79
CA GLY A 217 -0.76 10.78 3.31
C GLY A 217 0.62 11.00 3.91
N LEU A 218 1.53 11.54 3.10
CA LEU A 218 2.94 11.69 3.46
C LEU A 218 3.15 12.35 4.83
N ALA A 219 2.42 13.43 5.13
CA ALA A 219 2.60 14.16 6.38
C ALA A 219 2.17 13.35 7.61
N LEU A 220 1.04 12.63 7.52
CA LEU A 220 0.53 11.79 8.62
C LEU A 220 1.45 10.57 8.82
N ASP A 221 1.80 9.87 7.75
CA ASP A 221 2.61 8.66 7.83
C ASP A 221 4.07 8.97 8.21
N LEU A 222 4.59 10.16 7.83
CA LEU A 222 5.86 10.67 8.35
C LEU A 222 5.79 10.89 9.87
N GLY A 223 4.69 11.46 10.36
CA GLY A 223 4.46 11.58 11.80
C GLY A 223 4.48 10.24 12.53
N ARG A 224 3.85 9.23 11.95
CA ARG A 224 3.82 7.85 12.49
C ARG A 224 5.20 7.19 12.45
N LEU A 225 5.98 7.42 11.40
CA LEU A 225 7.34 6.88 11.24
C LEU A 225 8.30 7.47 12.28
N ILE A 226 8.22 8.79 12.53
CA ILE A 226 9.10 9.49 13.47
C ILE A 226 8.69 9.23 14.92
N GLY A 227 7.40 9.11 15.17
CA GLY A 227 6.82 8.84 16.48
C GLY A 227 6.41 10.11 17.25
N PRO A 228 6.04 9.94 18.51
CA PRO A 228 5.45 11.01 19.31
C PRO A 228 6.44 12.15 19.58
N LYS A 229 5.93 13.38 19.66
CA LYS A 229 6.67 14.60 19.94
C LYS A 229 7.47 14.55 21.25
N THR A 230 7.03 13.76 22.21
CA THR A 230 7.66 13.58 23.52
C THR A 230 9.08 13.00 23.46
N GLY A 231 9.47 12.37 22.35
CA GLY A 231 10.83 11.85 22.13
C GLY A 231 11.83 12.88 21.60
N GLY A 232 11.47 14.15 21.44
CA GLY A 232 12.33 15.20 20.92
C GLY A 232 12.74 15.02 19.45
N LYS A 233 12.26 13.95 18.79
CA LYS A 233 12.48 13.74 17.35
C LYS A 233 11.46 14.51 16.53
N GLY A 234 11.91 15.00 15.38
CA GLY A 234 11.08 15.60 14.36
C GLY A 234 11.64 15.26 12.98
N ALA A 235 11.04 15.80 11.95
CA ALA A 235 11.53 15.63 10.59
C ALA A 235 11.44 16.94 9.81
N THR A 236 12.38 17.14 8.91
CA THR A 236 12.33 18.20 7.91
C THR A 236 12.28 17.56 6.54
N ILE A 237 11.27 17.89 5.74
CA ILE A 237 11.19 17.48 4.33
C ILE A 237 11.29 18.69 3.42
N VAL A 238 11.84 18.50 2.22
CA VAL A 238 12.06 19.54 1.22
C VAL A 238 11.06 19.33 0.10
N TRP A 239 10.22 20.33 -0.15
CA TRP A 239 9.13 20.24 -1.15
C TRP A 239 9.64 19.91 -2.55
N GLU A 240 10.74 20.50 -2.94
CA GLU A 240 11.35 20.35 -4.26
C GLU A 240 11.85 18.92 -4.49
N ASP A 241 12.30 18.25 -3.43
CA ASP A 241 12.86 16.88 -3.47
C ASP A 241 11.79 15.80 -3.46
N ILE A 242 10.52 16.12 -3.10
CA ILE A 242 9.43 15.16 -3.12
C ILE A 242 9.09 14.81 -4.57
N PRO A 243 9.25 13.55 -5.00
CA PRO A 243 8.89 13.15 -6.35
C PRO A 243 7.36 13.21 -6.54
N LYS A 244 6.93 13.82 -7.64
CA LYS A 244 5.53 13.99 -8.00
C LYS A 244 5.39 14.08 -9.51
N SER A 245 4.33 13.49 -10.06
CA SER A 245 4.05 13.62 -11.50
C SER A 245 3.67 15.05 -11.84
N ILE A 246 4.36 15.63 -12.84
CA ILE A 246 3.97 16.92 -13.41
C ILE A 246 2.97 16.64 -14.52
N ASN A 247 1.76 17.16 -14.38
CA ASN A 247 0.73 17.08 -15.41
C ASN A 247 0.36 18.50 -15.87
N HIS A 248 0.88 18.91 -17.00
CA HIS A 248 0.65 20.25 -17.57
C HIS A 248 -0.79 20.48 -18.02
N THR A 249 -1.59 19.41 -18.16
CA THR A 249 -3.02 19.53 -18.53
C THR A 249 -3.93 19.65 -17.29
N GLU A 250 -3.38 19.50 -16.10
CA GLU A 250 -4.11 19.59 -14.83
C GLU A 250 -4.07 21.02 -14.31
N SER A 251 -5.21 21.70 -14.34
CA SER A 251 -5.37 23.07 -13.81
C SER A 251 -5.43 23.14 -12.28
N LEU A 252 -4.55 22.38 -11.60
CA LEU A 252 -4.47 22.43 -10.14
C LEU A 252 -3.71 23.67 -9.68
N SER A 253 -4.32 24.44 -8.78
CA SER A 253 -3.57 25.47 -8.06
C SER A 253 -2.45 24.84 -7.24
N SER A 254 -1.35 25.58 -7.02
CA SER A 254 -0.23 25.12 -6.20
C SER A 254 -0.66 24.64 -4.79
N LYS A 255 -1.73 25.24 -4.22
CA LYS A 255 -2.31 24.84 -2.93
C LYS A 255 -3.00 23.47 -3.01
N LYS A 256 -3.75 23.18 -4.08
CA LYS A 256 -4.41 21.87 -4.28
C LYS A 256 -3.37 20.77 -4.52
N LEU A 257 -2.34 21.04 -5.33
CA LEU A 257 -1.24 20.10 -5.53
C LEU A 257 -0.54 19.80 -4.21
N MET A 258 -0.22 20.81 -3.40
CA MET A 258 0.42 20.63 -2.11
C MET A 258 -0.43 19.80 -1.15
N LYS A 259 -1.75 20.02 -1.13
CA LYS A 259 -2.68 19.21 -0.34
C LYS A 259 -2.67 17.74 -0.80
N SER A 260 -2.70 17.47 -2.11
CA SER A 260 -2.67 16.11 -2.62
C SER A 260 -1.36 15.40 -2.29
N VAL A 261 -0.21 16.08 -2.37
CA VAL A 261 1.11 15.50 -2.10
C VAL A 261 1.36 15.27 -0.61
N LEU A 262 0.97 16.20 0.24
CA LEU A 262 1.26 16.09 1.67
C LEU A 262 0.21 15.28 2.44
N ASN A 263 -1.07 15.43 2.08
CA ASN A 263 -2.19 14.91 2.86
C ASN A 263 -3.08 13.93 2.07
N GLY A 264 -2.78 13.69 0.78
CA GLY A 264 -3.50 12.72 -0.03
C GLY A 264 -3.03 11.31 0.28
N GLY A 265 -3.97 10.40 0.47
CA GLY A 265 -3.69 8.99 0.70
C GLY A 265 -3.63 8.15 -0.58
N ASP A 266 -3.57 6.84 -0.38
CA ASP A 266 -3.64 5.79 -1.40
C ASP A 266 -2.41 5.64 -2.32
N ASP A 267 -1.26 6.22 -1.98
CA ASP A 267 -0.06 6.12 -2.82
C ASP A 267 0.62 4.74 -2.74
N TYR A 268 0.58 4.09 -1.57
CA TYR A 268 1.20 2.78 -1.30
C TYR A 268 2.67 2.72 -1.73
N GLU A 269 3.35 3.86 -1.58
CA GLU A 269 4.80 3.96 -1.69
C GLU A 269 5.44 3.72 -0.32
N LEU A 270 6.70 3.28 -0.28
CA LEU A 270 7.43 3.13 0.98
C LEU A 270 8.06 4.45 1.40
N LEU A 271 7.93 4.79 2.68
CA LEU A 271 8.59 5.88 3.38
C LEU A 271 9.54 5.27 4.41
N PHE A 272 10.82 5.60 4.35
CA PHE A 272 11.82 4.97 5.20
C PHE A 272 12.99 5.89 5.52
N THR A 273 13.76 5.49 6.54
CA THR A 273 14.94 6.26 6.97
C THR A 273 16.22 5.45 6.81
N VAL A 274 17.32 6.15 6.48
CA VAL A 274 18.64 5.58 6.24
C VAL A 274 19.67 6.33 7.06
N LYS A 275 20.58 5.60 7.71
CA LYS A 275 21.70 6.17 8.48
C LYS A 275 22.51 7.14 7.62
N ASN A 276 22.73 8.35 8.11
CA ASN A 276 23.48 9.40 7.41
C ASN A 276 24.84 8.89 6.90
N SER A 277 25.62 8.24 7.76
CA SER A 277 26.97 7.74 7.41
C SER A 277 26.98 6.66 6.32
N LYS A 278 25.82 6.18 5.88
CA LYS A 278 25.66 5.06 4.92
C LYS A 278 24.96 5.45 3.62
N VAL A 279 24.56 6.70 3.47
CA VAL A 279 23.77 7.19 2.32
C VAL A 279 24.41 6.88 0.98
N ALA A 280 25.68 7.22 0.79
CA ALA A 280 26.37 7.00 -0.50
C ALA A 280 26.39 5.51 -0.90
N ASN A 281 26.68 4.63 0.08
CA ASN A 281 26.65 3.17 -0.17
C ASN A 281 25.24 2.68 -0.43
N PHE A 282 24.24 3.15 0.32
CA PHE A 282 22.85 2.81 0.14
C PHE A 282 22.35 3.19 -1.25
N GLU A 283 22.57 4.42 -1.71
CA GLU A 283 22.15 4.89 -3.04
C GLU A 283 22.83 4.10 -4.16
N LYS A 284 24.12 3.75 -4.00
CA LYS A 284 24.85 2.87 -4.93
C LYS A 284 24.23 1.46 -5.00
N LEU A 285 23.83 0.90 -3.84
CA LEU A 285 23.16 -0.41 -3.78
C LEU A 285 21.77 -0.36 -4.44
N CYS A 286 20.97 0.68 -4.21
CA CYS A 286 19.69 0.86 -4.87
C CYS A 286 19.87 0.93 -6.39
N LYS A 287 20.80 1.74 -6.90
CA LYS A 287 21.11 1.85 -8.33
C LYS A 287 21.55 0.51 -8.93
N LYS A 288 22.41 -0.23 -8.25
CA LYS A 288 22.88 -1.57 -8.69
C LYS A 288 21.73 -2.56 -8.83
N ASN A 289 20.70 -2.48 -7.98
CA ASN A 289 19.53 -3.36 -7.99
C ASN A 289 18.34 -2.77 -8.76
N ASN A 290 18.54 -1.70 -9.53
CA ASN A 290 17.50 -1.01 -10.31
C ASN A 290 16.32 -0.48 -9.49
N PHE A 291 16.51 -0.17 -8.22
CA PHE A 291 15.52 0.48 -7.38
C PHE A 291 15.68 2.00 -7.44
N LYS A 292 14.58 2.68 -7.79
CA LYS A 292 14.48 4.14 -7.71
C LYS A 292 13.98 4.53 -6.34
N VAL A 293 14.73 5.38 -5.65
CA VAL A 293 14.38 5.96 -4.36
C VAL A 293 14.76 7.44 -4.34
N TYR A 294 14.02 8.23 -3.58
CA TYR A 294 14.17 9.69 -3.58
C TYR A 294 14.38 10.17 -2.16
N ARG A 295 15.49 10.88 -1.91
CA ARG A 295 15.76 11.51 -0.64
C ARG A 295 14.95 12.79 -0.55
N ILE A 296 14.07 12.88 0.44
CA ILE A 296 13.13 14.00 0.59
C ILE A 296 13.37 14.85 1.83
N GLY A 297 14.30 14.44 2.72
CA GLY A 297 14.55 15.17 3.96
C GLY A 297 15.40 14.41 4.94
N PHE A 298 15.31 14.79 6.21
CA PHE A 298 16.08 14.20 7.30
C PHE A 298 15.35 14.28 8.65
N VAL A 299 15.73 13.40 9.56
CA VAL A 299 15.24 13.36 10.96
C VAL A 299 15.99 14.41 11.76
N ASN A 300 15.28 15.32 12.42
CA ASN A 300 15.83 16.41 13.24
C ASN A 300 15.54 16.22 14.74
N SER A 301 15.92 17.18 15.57
CA SER A 301 15.69 17.19 17.02
C SER A 301 14.76 18.33 17.45
N LEU A 302 13.91 18.83 16.53
CA LEU A 302 13.03 19.98 16.80
C LEU A 302 11.70 19.57 17.47
N GLY A 303 11.43 18.26 17.59
CA GLY A 303 10.21 17.73 18.19
C GLY A 303 8.94 17.94 17.35
N HIS A 304 9.08 18.42 16.10
CA HIS A 304 7.96 18.64 15.19
C HIS A 304 8.36 18.39 13.73
N LEU A 305 7.36 18.26 12.87
CA LEU A 305 7.56 18.15 11.43
C LEU A 305 7.68 19.54 10.80
N SER A 306 8.58 19.68 9.84
CA SER A 306 8.83 20.93 9.11
C SER A 306 8.86 20.66 7.61
N LEU A 307 8.37 21.64 6.84
CA LEU A 307 8.45 21.69 5.39
C LEU A 307 9.33 22.86 4.96
N VAL A 308 10.34 22.59 4.16
CA VAL A 308 11.13 23.61 3.46
C VAL A 308 10.57 23.74 2.04
N LYS A 309 10.24 24.96 1.62
CA LYS A 309 9.77 25.28 0.26
C LYS A 309 10.32 26.63 -0.16
N GLY A 310 11.03 26.65 -1.31
CA GLY A 310 11.68 27.90 -1.80
C GLY A 310 12.60 28.53 -0.74
N GLY A 311 13.32 27.71 0.03
CA GLY A 311 14.20 28.16 1.11
C GLY A 311 13.48 28.61 2.41
N LYS A 312 12.15 28.67 2.43
CA LYS A 312 11.37 29.02 3.62
C LYS A 312 10.97 27.79 4.41
N VAL A 313 11.17 27.83 5.73
CA VAL A 313 10.76 26.77 6.66
C VAL A 313 9.38 27.08 7.23
N SER A 314 8.50 26.12 7.23
CA SER A 314 7.18 26.20 7.85
C SER A 314 6.88 24.96 8.69
N ASN A 315 6.01 25.07 9.68
CA ASN A 315 5.52 23.93 10.41
C ASN A 315 4.68 23.03 9.46
N LEU A 316 4.89 21.72 9.55
CA LEU A 316 4.10 20.71 8.82
C LEU A 316 3.24 19.96 9.83
N GLU A 317 1.93 20.12 9.73
CA GLU A 317 1.00 19.35 10.51
C GLU A 317 0.91 17.92 9.96
N ALA A 318 0.88 16.93 10.85
CA ALA A 318 0.69 15.52 10.50
C ALA A 318 -0.79 15.25 10.13
N ASN A 319 -1.26 15.87 9.06
CA ASN A 319 -2.60 15.73 8.53
C ASN A 319 -2.66 14.69 7.42
N GLY A 320 -3.77 13.96 7.34
CA GLY A 320 -4.01 12.93 6.34
C GLY A 320 -5.46 12.43 6.40
N PHE A 321 -5.70 11.29 5.81
CA PHE A 321 -6.99 10.62 5.91
C PHE A 321 -7.15 10.00 7.30
N ILE A 322 -8.29 10.22 7.94
CA ILE A 322 -8.64 9.62 9.22
C ILE A 322 -10.11 9.21 9.16
N HIS A 323 -10.39 7.94 9.43
CA HIS A 323 -11.77 7.46 9.56
C HIS A 323 -12.47 8.20 10.69
N LYS A 324 -13.67 8.68 10.39
CA LYS A 324 -14.57 9.27 11.41
C LYS A 324 -15.77 8.34 11.54
N PHE A 325 -16.06 7.95 12.74
CA PHE A 325 -17.18 7.07 13.11
C PHE A 325 -18.34 7.89 13.67
#